data_e2e01426ee6b98a9756319b3d85e6c3a
#
_entry.id   e2e01426ee6b98a9756319b3d85e6c3a
#
_cell.length_a   1.000
_cell.length_b   1.000
_cell.length_c   1.000
_cell.angle_alpha   90.00
_cell.angle_beta   90.00
_cell.angle_gamma   90.00
#
_symmetry.space_group_name_H-M   'P 1'
#
loop_
_entity.id
_entity.type
_entity.pdbx_description
1 polymer ?
#
loop_
_entity_poly.entity_id
_entity_poly.type
_entity_poly.pdbx_seq_one_letter_code
_entity_poly.pdbx_strand_id
1 'polypeptide(L)'
;MVSGRAGGIESLLRDYVEYSRHENLFLFAWAGGPVAEQIEAGGSPVIVMDKQKQGTRAVCKRILELCDTERVDVIVAHHAAPMLRLAAMAAKLRSPRIKVICYAHSNAFELCDGRRKKGLALRKWIYRTTFLRADAAVAISNSVKDSLVEYLGLPGSRITVIYNGAILERFHRGRTEGGKTLRLIYVGRLIEEKGVQTILQALGHLRDADCRLTIVGDGDYRAPLQAIAKELDIDSRVQFLGTRDDVPELLADSDVFVHLPDCAEGFGIAVVEAMASGLICVCGDRGALPEIVEDGVSGFLVKNNDPERLAEIVRAIAGNPNSEQYEAIRANAVTAAGRFSIEAFTAKLDALIEET
;
A
#
# COMPACT_ATOMS: atom_id res chain seq x y z
N MET A 1 -3.11 11.00 -8.17
CA MET A 1 -3.36 10.68 -9.56
C MET A 1 -2.35 9.72 -10.08
N VAL A 2 -2.79 8.59 -10.40
CA VAL A 2 -2.08 7.36 -10.64
C VAL A 2 -2.52 6.83 -12.00
N SER A 3 -2.06 5.73 -12.45
CA SER A 3 -2.57 5.08 -13.64
C SER A 3 -3.85 4.33 -13.28
N GLY A 4 -4.83 4.22 -14.13
CA GLY A 4 -6.01 3.37 -13.87
C GLY A 4 -5.71 1.86 -13.89
N ARG A 5 -4.42 1.47 -13.76
CA ARG A 5 -3.97 0.08 -13.64
C ARG A 5 -4.09 -0.39 -12.19
N ALA A 6 -4.12 -1.69 -11.95
CA ALA A 6 -4.18 -2.22 -10.60
C ALA A 6 -2.95 -1.84 -9.77
N GLY A 7 -3.20 -1.24 -8.60
CA GLY A 7 -2.21 -0.81 -7.62
C GLY A 7 -2.89 -0.45 -6.31
N GLY A 8 -2.15 -0.40 -5.21
CA GLY A 8 -2.74 -0.17 -3.88
C GLY A 8 -3.50 1.15 -3.75
N ILE A 9 -3.05 2.23 -4.41
CA ILE A 9 -3.74 3.53 -4.36
C ILE A 9 -5.01 3.48 -5.20
N GLU A 10 -4.94 2.90 -6.38
CA GLU A 10 -6.05 2.79 -7.32
C GLU A 10 -7.18 1.93 -6.73
N SER A 11 -6.84 0.79 -6.14
CA SER A 11 -7.80 -0.08 -5.44
C SER A 11 -8.45 0.64 -4.27
N LEU A 12 -7.67 1.36 -3.46
CA LEU A 12 -8.18 2.18 -2.36
C LEU A 12 -9.19 3.23 -2.85
N LEU A 13 -8.91 3.90 -3.97
CA LEU A 13 -9.81 4.92 -4.52
C LEU A 13 -11.09 4.31 -5.10
N ARG A 14 -11.01 3.14 -5.74
CA ARG A 14 -12.19 2.37 -6.17
C ARG A 14 -13.08 2.03 -4.99
N ASP A 15 -12.47 1.46 -3.94
CA ASP A 15 -13.19 1.02 -2.76
C ASP A 15 -13.77 2.22 -1.98
N TYR A 16 -13.05 3.35 -1.93
CA TYR A 16 -13.54 4.60 -1.32
C TYR A 16 -14.84 5.10 -1.95
N VAL A 17 -15.00 5.01 -3.26
CA VAL A 17 -16.21 5.51 -3.96
C VAL A 17 -17.47 4.81 -3.48
N GLU A 18 -17.40 3.52 -3.16
CA GLU A 18 -18.56 2.74 -2.70
C GLU A 18 -19.06 3.19 -1.31
N TYR A 19 -18.20 3.82 -0.50
CA TYR A 19 -18.46 4.18 0.90
C TYR A 19 -18.49 5.69 1.14
N SER A 20 -18.01 6.50 0.20
CA SER A 20 -18.00 7.96 0.32
C SER A 20 -19.40 8.55 0.12
N ARG A 21 -19.71 9.55 0.94
CA ARG A 21 -20.94 10.35 0.82
C ARG A 21 -20.82 11.57 -0.07
N HIS A 22 -19.62 11.80 -0.64
CA HIS A 22 -19.36 12.92 -1.55
C HIS A 22 -19.55 12.52 -3.00
N GLU A 23 -19.94 13.47 -3.85
CA GLU A 23 -19.83 13.31 -5.29
C GLU A 23 -18.37 13.40 -5.71
N ASN A 24 -17.86 12.35 -6.34
CA ASN A 24 -16.46 12.22 -6.69
C ASN A 24 -16.26 12.28 -8.21
N LEU A 25 -15.28 13.04 -8.65
CA LEU A 25 -14.78 13.07 -10.02
C LEU A 25 -13.31 12.69 -10.04
N PHE A 26 -12.95 11.70 -10.83
CA PHE A 26 -11.58 11.20 -10.89
C PHE A 26 -10.85 11.66 -12.15
N LEU A 27 -9.63 12.15 -11.96
CA LEU A 27 -8.71 12.44 -13.05
C LEU A 27 -7.45 11.58 -12.95
N PHE A 28 -7.32 10.60 -13.84
CA PHE A 28 -6.13 9.78 -13.98
C PHE A 28 -5.15 10.42 -14.97
N ALA A 29 -3.98 10.81 -14.49
CA ALA A 29 -3.01 11.57 -15.29
C ALA A 29 -2.15 10.72 -16.24
N TRP A 30 -2.06 9.40 -16.04
CA TRP A 30 -1.10 8.57 -16.78
C TRP A 30 -1.74 7.65 -17.82
N ALA A 31 -2.66 6.81 -17.42
CA ALA A 31 -3.37 5.90 -18.31
C ALA A 31 -4.69 5.44 -17.66
N GLY A 32 -5.65 5.06 -18.47
CA GLY A 32 -6.79 4.26 -18.03
C GLY A 32 -6.40 2.81 -17.75
N GLY A 33 -7.36 2.03 -17.26
CA GLY A 33 -7.21 0.62 -16.99
C GLY A 33 -8.38 0.09 -16.16
N PRO A 34 -8.34 -1.19 -15.74
CA PRO A 34 -9.48 -1.86 -15.13
C PRO A 34 -10.07 -1.12 -13.91
N VAL A 35 -9.23 -0.47 -13.09
CA VAL A 35 -9.73 0.28 -11.92
C VAL A 35 -10.48 1.54 -12.34
N ALA A 36 -10.00 2.26 -13.36
CA ALA A 36 -10.72 3.42 -13.88
C ALA A 36 -12.10 3.03 -14.43
N GLU A 37 -12.16 1.91 -15.15
CA GLU A 37 -13.41 1.34 -15.69
C GLU A 37 -14.37 0.90 -14.57
N GLN A 38 -13.86 0.30 -13.50
CA GLN A 38 -14.65 -0.08 -12.31
C GLN A 38 -15.22 1.13 -11.59
N ILE A 39 -14.45 2.21 -11.40
CA ILE A 39 -14.91 3.46 -10.80
C ILE A 39 -16.03 4.09 -11.64
N GLU A 40 -15.86 4.13 -12.96
CA GLU A 40 -16.85 4.68 -13.89
C GLU A 40 -18.12 3.83 -13.92
N ALA A 41 -18.00 2.51 -13.92
CA ALA A 41 -19.13 1.58 -13.82
C ALA A 41 -19.88 1.72 -12.47
N GLY A 42 -19.18 2.11 -11.39
CA GLY A 42 -19.76 2.47 -10.08
C GLY A 42 -20.46 3.83 -10.05
N GLY A 43 -20.52 4.55 -11.19
CA GLY A 43 -21.28 5.80 -11.35
C GLY A 43 -20.49 7.07 -11.05
N SER A 44 -19.20 7.01 -10.73
CA SER A 44 -18.35 8.19 -10.57
C SER A 44 -17.70 8.58 -11.89
N PRO A 45 -17.81 9.85 -12.34
CA PRO A 45 -17.14 10.31 -13.54
C PRO A 45 -15.63 10.11 -13.51
N VAL A 46 -15.08 9.56 -14.59
CA VAL A 46 -13.64 9.30 -14.73
C VAL A 46 -13.09 10.01 -15.97
N ILE A 47 -12.04 10.78 -15.80
CA ILE A 47 -11.31 11.41 -16.88
C ILE A 47 -9.91 10.83 -16.95
N VAL A 48 -9.59 10.19 -18.05
CA VAL A 48 -8.26 9.63 -18.31
C VAL A 48 -7.46 10.56 -19.21
N MET A 49 -6.32 11.03 -18.69
CA MET A 49 -5.36 11.86 -19.42
C MET A 49 -4.08 11.06 -19.63
N ASP A 50 -3.76 10.70 -20.88
CA ASP A 50 -2.48 10.08 -21.20
C ASP A 50 -1.38 11.16 -21.20
N LYS A 51 -0.78 11.41 -20.04
CA LYS A 51 0.28 12.41 -19.87
C LYS A 51 1.51 12.14 -20.75
N GLN A 52 1.78 10.90 -21.10
CA GLN A 52 2.91 10.57 -21.97
C GLN A 52 2.66 11.09 -23.39
N LYS A 53 1.42 10.97 -23.88
CA LYS A 53 1.02 11.46 -25.20
C LYS A 53 0.68 12.96 -25.22
N GLN A 54 -0.03 13.44 -24.19
CA GLN A 54 -0.60 14.79 -24.18
C GLN A 54 0.31 15.82 -23.48
N GLY A 55 1.26 15.35 -22.67
CA GLY A 55 2.17 16.19 -21.90
C GLY A 55 1.57 16.79 -20.62
N THR A 56 2.45 17.18 -19.70
CA THR A 56 2.06 17.69 -18.37
C THR A 56 1.23 18.98 -18.46
N ARG A 57 1.51 19.85 -19.45
CA ARG A 57 0.77 21.12 -19.61
C ARG A 57 -0.71 20.89 -19.94
N ALA A 58 -1.02 19.91 -20.77
CA ALA A 58 -2.40 19.56 -21.12
C ALA A 58 -3.18 19.05 -19.88
N VAL A 59 -2.55 18.20 -19.06
CA VAL A 59 -3.15 17.72 -17.81
C VAL A 59 -3.40 18.88 -16.84
N CYS A 60 -2.42 19.79 -16.67
CA CYS A 60 -2.60 20.98 -15.81
C CYS A 60 -3.74 21.88 -16.31
N LYS A 61 -3.82 22.11 -17.64
CA LYS A 61 -4.91 22.88 -18.24
C LYS A 61 -6.26 22.22 -17.96
N ARG A 62 -6.36 20.89 -18.14
CA ARG A 62 -7.59 20.15 -17.89
C ARG A 62 -8.06 20.22 -16.44
N ILE A 63 -7.12 20.16 -15.46
CA ILE A 63 -7.45 20.37 -14.04
C ILE A 63 -8.13 21.72 -13.84
N LEU A 64 -7.57 22.79 -14.41
CA LEU A 64 -8.13 24.14 -14.25
C LEU A 64 -9.50 24.26 -14.94
N GLU A 65 -9.66 23.72 -16.14
CA GLU A 65 -10.93 23.69 -16.86
C GLU A 65 -12.01 22.99 -16.05
N LEU A 66 -11.71 21.79 -15.49
CA LEU A 66 -12.65 21.04 -14.66
C LEU A 66 -13.07 21.84 -13.41
N CYS A 67 -12.15 22.53 -12.77
CA CYS A 67 -12.49 23.37 -11.62
C CYS A 67 -13.43 24.51 -11.99
N ASP A 68 -13.37 24.99 -13.24
CA ASP A 68 -14.25 26.07 -13.73
C ASP A 68 -15.62 25.51 -14.17
N THR A 69 -15.71 24.27 -14.70
CA THR A 69 -16.93 23.70 -15.29
C THR A 69 -17.74 22.84 -14.33
N GLU A 70 -17.10 22.07 -13.42
CA GLU A 70 -17.72 21.03 -12.60
C GLU A 70 -18.03 21.48 -11.16
N ARG A 71 -17.93 22.78 -10.85
CA ARG A 71 -18.17 23.32 -9.50
C ARG A 71 -17.40 22.58 -8.40
N VAL A 72 -16.12 22.27 -8.65
CA VAL A 72 -15.26 21.57 -7.71
C VAL A 72 -15.11 22.38 -6.42
N ASP A 73 -15.38 21.79 -5.27
CA ASP A 73 -15.18 22.39 -3.96
C ASP A 73 -13.84 21.94 -3.35
N VAL A 74 -13.46 20.66 -3.51
CA VAL A 74 -12.23 20.11 -2.94
C VAL A 74 -11.42 19.35 -3.99
N ILE A 75 -10.11 19.58 -4.02
CA ILE A 75 -9.15 18.79 -4.81
C ILE A 75 -8.33 17.93 -3.87
N VAL A 76 -8.48 16.61 -3.94
CA VAL A 76 -7.60 15.68 -3.22
C VAL A 76 -6.48 15.21 -4.15
N ALA A 77 -5.25 15.63 -3.87
CA ALA A 77 -4.08 15.36 -4.70
C ALA A 77 -3.35 14.09 -4.22
N HIS A 78 -3.83 12.91 -4.62
CA HIS A 78 -3.18 11.63 -4.32
C HIS A 78 -1.92 11.45 -5.15
N HIS A 79 -0.76 11.29 -4.51
CA HIS A 79 0.55 11.01 -5.14
C HIS A 79 0.81 11.82 -6.43
N ALA A 80 0.36 13.07 -6.44
CA ALA A 80 0.43 13.92 -7.63
C ALA A 80 1.86 14.38 -7.91
N ALA A 81 2.29 14.31 -9.18
CA ALA A 81 3.56 14.87 -9.63
C ALA A 81 3.65 16.37 -9.32
N PRO A 82 4.85 16.96 -9.13
CA PRO A 82 5.02 18.36 -8.71
C PRO A 82 4.19 19.37 -9.50
N MET A 83 4.18 19.24 -10.83
CA MET A 83 3.41 20.16 -11.70
C MET A 83 1.90 20.05 -11.52
N LEU A 84 1.38 18.88 -11.20
CA LEU A 84 -0.05 18.66 -10.96
C LEU A 84 -0.48 19.26 -9.61
N ARG A 85 0.41 19.22 -8.62
CA ARG A 85 0.21 19.90 -7.34
C ARG A 85 0.19 21.42 -7.53
N LEU A 86 1.08 21.94 -8.37
CA LEU A 86 1.06 23.37 -8.72
C LEU A 86 -0.22 23.76 -9.46
N ALA A 87 -0.77 22.89 -10.31
CA ALA A 87 -2.06 23.15 -10.96
C ALA A 87 -3.21 23.19 -9.95
N ALA A 88 -3.24 22.30 -8.97
CA ALA A 88 -4.22 22.35 -7.87
C ALA A 88 -4.09 23.65 -7.06
N MET A 89 -2.86 24.10 -6.75
CA MET A 89 -2.65 25.38 -6.09
C MET A 89 -3.08 26.56 -6.96
N ALA A 90 -2.87 26.50 -8.28
CA ALA A 90 -3.33 27.54 -9.20
C ALA A 90 -4.86 27.60 -9.29
N ALA A 91 -5.57 26.45 -9.23
CA ALA A 91 -7.03 26.41 -9.14
C ALA A 91 -7.53 27.12 -7.88
N LYS A 92 -6.93 26.83 -6.72
CA LYS A 92 -7.23 27.50 -5.45
C LYS A 92 -6.98 29.02 -5.51
N LEU A 93 -5.90 29.47 -6.16
CA LEU A 93 -5.62 30.90 -6.32
C LEU A 93 -6.64 31.61 -7.22
N ARG A 94 -7.17 30.90 -8.24
CA ARG A 94 -8.22 31.44 -9.13
C ARG A 94 -9.58 31.50 -8.44
N SER A 95 -9.90 30.47 -7.66
CA SER A 95 -11.16 30.34 -6.94
C SER A 95 -10.88 29.98 -5.48
N PRO A 96 -10.85 30.96 -4.56
CA PRO A 96 -10.55 30.72 -3.14
C PRO A 96 -11.53 29.77 -2.41
N ARG A 97 -12.70 29.51 -3.00
CA ARG A 97 -13.65 28.49 -2.50
C ARG A 97 -13.08 27.07 -2.65
N ILE A 98 -12.20 26.84 -3.63
CA ILE A 98 -11.60 25.52 -3.86
C ILE A 98 -10.57 25.25 -2.77
N LYS A 99 -10.77 24.15 -2.06
CA LYS A 99 -9.85 23.63 -1.07
C LYS A 99 -8.93 22.58 -1.67
N VAL A 100 -7.73 22.45 -1.13
CA VAL A 100 -6.74 21.49 -1.63
C VAL A 100 -6.23 20.64 -0.48
N ILE A 101 -6.39 19.33 -0.60
CA ILE A 101 -5.84 18.32 0.30
C ILE A 101 -4.65 17.66 -0.41
N CYS A 102 -3.47 17.72 0.19
CA CYS A 102 -2.28 17.04 -0.31
C CYS A 102 -2.08 15.70 0.39
N TYR A 103 -2.16 14.59 -0.36
CA TYR A 103 -2.05 13.23 0.17
C TYR A 103 -0.69 12.61 -0.15
N ALA A 104 0.00 12.02 0.84
CA ALA A 104 1.27 11.31 0.69
C ALA A 104 1.05 9.80 0.90
N HIS A 105 1.27 9.02 -0.18
CA HIS A 105 1.15 7.56 -0.20
C HIS A 105 2.48 6.82 -0.11
N SER A 106 3.60 7.53 0.00
CA SER A 106 4.93 6.97 0.19
C SER A 106 5.78 7.93 1.00
N ASN A 107 6.93 7.45 1.48
CA ASN A 107 7.84 8.30 2.22
C ASN A 107 8.30 9.52 1.38
N ALA A 108 8.74 10.57 2.06
CA ALA A 108 9.06 11.84 1.41
C ALA A 108 10.23 11.74 0.41
N PHE A 109 11.18 10.83 0.62
CA PHE A 109 12.29 10.60 -0.29
C PHE A 109 11.80 10.01 -1.61
N GLU A 110 10.97 8.97 -1.56
CA GLU A 110 10.35 8.36 -2.75
C GLU A 110 9.38 9.32 -3.43
N LEU A 111 8.56 10.05 -2.66
CA LEU A 111 7.64 11.06 -3.17
C LEU A 111 8.37 12.11 -4.01
N CYS A 112 9.56 12.53 -3.56
CA CYS A 112 10.42 13.48 -4.29
C CYS A 112 11.23 12.81 -5.39
N ASP A 113 11.16 11.47 -5.57
CA ASP A 113 12.00 10.71 -6.47
C ASP A 113 13.50 10.99 -6.21
N GLY A 114 13.90 10.78 -4.95
CA GLY A 114 15.24 11.15 -4.45
C GLY A 114 16.39 10.42 -5.12
N ARG A 115 16.14 9.34 -5.88
CA ARG A 115 17.14 8.65 -6.72
C ARG A 115 17.56 9.51 -7.93
N ARG A 116 16.68 10.39 -8.43
CA ARG A 116 16.98 11.31 -9.54
C ARG A 116 17.62 12.58 -9.01
N LYS A 117 18.95 12.69 -9.07
CA LYS A 117 19.69 13.86 -8.57
C LYS A 117 19.34 15.17 -9.27
N LYS A 118 19.06 15.15 -10.59
CA LYS A 118 18.69 16.37 -11.34
C LYS A 118 17.35 16.92 -10.89
N GLY A 119 17.31 18.21 -10.50
CA GLY A 119 16.11 18.92 -10.09
C GLY A 119 15.53 18.49 -8.72
N LEU A 120 16.27 17.73 -7.91
CA LEU A 120 15.83 17.27 -6.61
C LEU A 120 15.46 18.42 -5.68
N ALA A 121 16.30 19.46 -5.60
CA ALA A 121 16.07 20.64 -4.78
C ALA A 121 14.77 21.37 -5.18
N LEU A 122 14.52 21.53 -6.48
CA LEU A 122 13.30 22.15 -7.00
C LEU A 122 12.07 21.27 -6.68
N ARG A 123 12.15 19.96 -6.88
CA ARG A 123 11.06 19.03 -6.52
C ARG A 123 10.76 19.08 -5.04
N LYS A 124 11.78 19.00 -4.19
CA LYS A 124 11.67 19.11 -2.75
C LYS A 124 11.01 20.43 -2.34
N TRP A 125 11.42 21.55 -2.95
CA TRP A 125 10.82 22.85 -2.73
C TRP A 125 9.35 22.90 -3.14
N ILE A 126 8.99 22.34 -4.31
CA ILE A 126 7.59 22.29 -4.78
C ILE A 126 6.74 21.44 -3.82
N TYR A 127 7.19 20.25 -3.45
CA TYR A 127 6.45 19.40 -2.50
C TYR A 127 6.26 20.10 -1.17
N ARG A 128 7.35 20.65 -0.60
CA ARG A 128 7.29 21.40 0.65
C ARG A 128 6.28 22.55 0.57
N THR A 129 6.40 23.38 -0.46
CA THR A 129 5.54 24.56 -0.64
C THR A 129 4.08 24.20 -0.83
N THR A 130 3.79 23.15 -1.60
CA THR A 130 2.41 22.71 -1.85
C THR A 130 1.77 22.09 -0.60
N PHE A 131 2.50 21.31 0.19
CA PHE A 131 2.02 20.81 1.47
C PHE A 131 1.76 21.93 2.48
N LEU A 132 2.64 22.94 2.54
CA LEU A 132 2.47 24.08 3.46
C LEU A 132 1.30 25.00 3.09
N ARG A 133 0.94 25.08 1.80
CA ARG A 133 -0.14 25.94 1.30
C ARG A 133 -1.46 25.22 1.07
N ALA A 134 -1.46 23.89 1.14
CA ALA A 134 -2.68 23.10 1.14
C ALA A 134 -3.53 23.43 2.38
N ASP A 135 -4.83 23.26 2.26
CA ASP A 135 -5.76 23.41 3.40
C ASP A 135 -5.55 22.28 4.38
N ALA A 136 -5.33 21.06 3.87
CA ALA A 136 -4.93 19.91 4.68
C ALA A 136 -3.79 19.11 4.04
N ALA A 137 -2.98 18.48 4.87
CA ALA A 137 -1.92 17.54 4.49
C ALA A 137 -2.16 16.19 5.16
N VAL A 138 -2.16 15.11 4.36
CA VAL A 138 -2.43 13.75 4.85
C VAL A 138 -1.26 12.83 4.56
N ALA A 139 -0.92 12.00 5.54
CA ALA A 139 0.02 10.89 5.43
C ALA A 139 -0.72 9.56 5.71
N ILE A 140 -0.36 8.49 4.98
CA ILE A 140 -1.01 7.18 5.13
C ILE A 140 -0.55 6.39 6.35
N SER A 141 0.45 6.88 7.08
CA SER A 141 0.99 6.28 8.31
C SER A 141 1.81 7.31 9.10
N ASN A 142 2.13 7.03 10.35
CA ASN A 142 3.07 7.85 11.12
C ASN A 142 4.47 7.81 10.50
N SER A 143 4.92 6.66 10.02
CA SER A 143 6.20 6.53 9.31
C SER A 143 6.28 7.46 8.11
N VAL A 144 5.23 7.56 7.29
CA VAL A 144 5.18 8.53 6.18
C VAL A 144 5.14 9.96 6.69
N LYS A 145 4.37 10.27 7.74
CA LYS A 145 4.34 11.59 8.38
C LYS A 145 5.72 12.01 8.86
N ASP A 146 6.43 11.14 9.58
CA ASP A 146 7.77 11.43 10.09
C ASP A 146 8.76 11.69 8.97
N SER A 147 8.69 10.93 7.88
CA SER A 147 9.49 11.18 6.69
C SER A 147 9.22 12.56 6.06
N LEU A 148 7.97 13.03 6.06
CA LEU A 148 7.62 14.37 5.59
C LEU A 148 8.18 15.46 6.51
N VAL A 149 8.15 15.24 7.82
CA VAL A 149 8.74 16.15 8.80
C VAL A 149 10.26 16.23 8.62
N GLU A 150 10.93 15.08 8.61
CA GLU A 150 12.39 14.99 8.55
C GLU A 150 12.95 15.45 7.20
N TYR A 151 12.41 14.92 6.10
CA TYR A 151 12.96 15.16 4.77
C TYR A 151 12.50 16.48 4.13
N LEU A 152 11.23 16.88 4.33
CA LEU A 152 10.69 18.14 3.78
C LEU A 152 10.67 19.28 4.79
N GLY A 153 10.91 19.04 6.07
CA GLY A 153 10.84 20.04 7.13
C GLY A 153 9.43 20.60 7.33
N LEU A 154 8.41 19.73 7.22
CA LEU A 154 7.03 20.12 7.45
C LEU A 154 6.71 20.10 8.95
N PRO A 155 5.89 21.02 9.47
CA PRO A 155 5.41 20.93 10.85
C PRO A 155 4.52 19.69 11.03
N GLY A 156 4.86 18.79 11.96
CA GLY A 156 4.10 17.58 12.21
C GLY A 156 2.64 17.83 12.61
N SER A 157 2.35 18.97 13.26
CA SER A 157 0.99 19.39 13.63
C SER A 157 0.08 19.70 12.44
N ARG A 158 0.63 19.91 11.25
CA ARG A 158 -0.12 20.16 10.01
C ARG A 158 -0.41 18.88 9.22
N ILE A 159 0.08 17.73 9.67
CA ILE A 159 -0.06 16.48 8.93
C ILE A 159 -1.00 15.55 9.71
N THR A 160 -2.16 15.30 9.14
CA THR A 160 -3.13 14.33 9.66
C THR A 160 -2.75 12.93 9.15
N VAL A 161 -2.79 11.93 10.03
CA VAL A 161 -2.59 10.54 9.62
C VAL A 161 -3.95 9.90 9.38
N ILE A 162 -4.15 9.43 8.14
CA ILE A 162 -5.29 8.63 7.74
C ILE A 162 -4.74 7.35 7.12
N TYR A 163 -4.80 6.25 7.87
CA TYR A 163 -4.36 4.94 7.39
C TYR A 163 -5.20 4.49 6.20
N ASN A 164 -4.58 3.80 5.24
CA ASN A 164 -5.33 3.20 4.14
C ASN A 164 -6.33 2.16 4.66
N GLY A 165 -7.43 1.99 3.92
CA GLY A 165 -8.48 1.02 4.24
C GLY A 165 -8.52 -0.14 3.25
N ALA A 166 -9.06 -1.28 3.71
CA ALA A 166 -9.40 -2.43 2.89
C ALA A 166 -10.85 -2.85 3.16
N ILE A 167 -11.51 -3.46 2.17
CA ILE A 167 -12.81 -4.11 2.34
C ILE A 167 -12.56 -5.44 3.04
N LEU A 168 -12.62 -5.44 4.38
CA LEU A 168 -12.21 -6.58 5.20
C LEU A 168 -13.14 -7.78 5.05
N GLU A 169 -14.41 -7.57 4.70
CA GLU A 169 -15.41 -8.62 4.49
C GLU A 169 -15.06 -9.58 3.35
N ARG A 170 -14.17 -9.16 2.45
CA ARG A 170 -13.64 -10.03 1.37
C ARG A 170 -12.66 -11.09 1.89
N PHE A 171 -12.15 -10.90 3.11
CA PHE A 171 -11.09 -11.71 3.69
C PHE A 171 -11.62 -12.51 4.88
N HIS A 172 -11.44 -13.81 4.84
CA HIS A 172 -11.88 -14.72 5.88
C HIS A 172 -10.92 -15.90 5.99
N ARG A 173 -10.84 -16.48 7.16
CA ARG A 173 -10.02 -17.69 7.35
C ARG A 173 -10.65 -18.87 6.62
N GLY A 174 -9.89 -19.49 5.73
CA GLY A 174 -10.26 -20.73 5.12
C GLY A 174 -10.24 -21.89 6.13
N ARG A 175 -10.90 -22.99 5.83
CA ARG A 175 -10.74 -24.23 6.58
C ARG A 175 -9.34 -24.77 6.30
N THR A 176 -8.45 -24.68 7.27
CA THR A 176 -7.22 -25.45 7.27
C THR A 176 -7.58 -26.87 7.66
N GLU A 177 -7.89 -27.74 6.70
CA GLU A 177 -7.82 -29.18 6.95
C GLU A 177 -6.36 -29.47 7.30
N GLY A 178 -6.12 -30.06 8.48
CA GLY A 178 -4.80 -30.22 9.07
C GLY A 178 -3.81 -31.00 8.21
N GLY A 179 -3.26 -30.32 7.22
CA GLY A 179 -2.12 -30.78 6.43
C GLY A 179 -0.84 -30.69 7.26
N LYS A 180 0.10 -31.60 7.05
CA LYS A 180 1.41 -31.54 7.69
C LYS A 180 2.29 -30.40 7.18
N THR A 181 2.04 -29.90 5.96
CA THR A 181 2.84 -28.88 5.27
C THR A 181 2.36 -27.48 5.65
N LEU A 182 3.23 -26.65 6.21
CA LEU A 182 2.95 -25.24 6.51
C LEU A 182 2.96 -24.41 5.21
N ARG A 183 1.88 -23.66 4.94
CA ARG A 183 1.71 -22.88 3.72
C ARG A 183 2.03 -21.40 3.99
N LEU A 184 3.16 -20.97 3.45
CA LEU A 184 3.61 -19.59 3.47
C LEU A 184 3.09 -18.87 2.21
N ILE A 185 2.73 -17.59 2.35
CA ILE A 185 2.33 -16.76 1.21
C ILE A 185 2.97 -15.38 1.28
N TYR A 186 3.37 -14.87 0.12
CA TYR A 186 3.72 -13.48 -0.11
C TYR A 186 2.79 -12.90 -1.19
N VAL A 187 2.31 -11.67 -0.98
CA VAL A 187 1.50 -10.93 -1.95
C VAL A 187 2.10 -9.55 -2.15
N GLY A 188 2.47 -9.21 -3.40
CA GLY A 188 3.01 -7.91 -3.71
C GLY A 188 3.81 -7.83 -5.01
N ARG A 189 4.25 -6.63 -5.37
CA ARG A 189 5.10 -6.43 -6.55
C ARG A 189 6.46 -7.10 -6.38
N LEU A 190 6.93 -7.76 -7.42
CA LEU A 190 8.24 -8.40 -7.45
C LEU A 190 9.31 -7.39 -7.92
N ILE A 191 9.72 -6.53 -7.01
CA ILE A 191 10.85 -5.60 -7.14
C ILE A 191 11.83 -5.86 -6.00
N GLU A 192 13.11 -5.56 -6.20
CA GLU A 192 14.18 -5.87 -5.25
C GLU A 192 13.89 -5.36 -3.85
N GLU A 193 13.38 -4.11 -3.76
CA GLU A 193 13.11 -3.45 -2.49
C GLU A 193 11.97 -4.10 -1.66
N LYS A 194 11.22 -5.05 -2.24
CA LYS A 194 10.18 -5.78 -1.50
C LYS A 194 10.70 -6.99 -0.73
N GLY A 195 12.01 -7.28 -0.82
CA GLY A 195 12.71 -8.19 0.08
C GLY A 195 12.33 -9.68 -0.07
N VAL A 196 11.73 -10.11 -1.19
CA VAL A 196 11.34 -11.50 -1.41
C VAL A 196 12.56 -12.43 -1.42
N GLN A 197 13.74 -11.93 -1.82
CA GLN A 197 15.02 -12.64 -1.75
C GLN A 197 15.35 -13.08 -0.31
N THR A 198 15.05 -12.27 0.70
CA THR A 198 15.24 -12.61 2.12
C THR A 198 14.32 -13.76 2.55
N ILE A 199 13.06 -13.76 2.04
CA ILE A 199 12.11 -14.85 2.30
C ILE A 199 12.60 -16.17 1.70
N LEU A 200 13.16 -16.14 0.47
CA LEU A 200 13.75 -17.30 -0.17
C LEU A 200 15.00 -17.80 0.60
N GLN A 201 15.85 -16.92 1.10
CA GLN A 201 16.99 -17.28 1.95
C GLN A 201 16.52 -17.99 3.23
N ALA A 202 15.51 -17.44 3.90
CA ALA A 202 14.92 -18.07 5.09
C ALA A 202 14.36 -19.47 4.77
N LEU A 203 13.69 -19.65 3.63
CA LEU A 203 13.19 -20.96 3.19
C LEU A 203 14.33 -21.95 2.94
N GLY A 204 15.49 -21.46 2.48
CA GLY A 204 16.72 -22.27 2.35
C GLY A 204 17.24 -22.81 3.69
N HIS A 205 17.03 -22.09 4.79
CA HIS A 205 17.36 -22.54 6.15
C HIS A 205 16.32 -23.51 6.76
N LEU A 206 15.16 -23.70 6.11
CA LEU A 206 14.06 -24.57 6.57
C LEU A 206 14.04 -25.93 5.85
N ARG A 207 15.20 -26.61 5.75
CA ARG A 207 15.28 -27.95 5.12
C ARG A 207 14.63 -29.04 5.96
N ASP A 208 14.55 -28.84 7.26
CA ASP A 208 14.00 -29.71 8.29
C ASP A 208 12.49 -29.49 8.54
N ALA A 209 11.90 -28.46 7.97
CA ALA A 209 10.48 -28.14 8.11
C ALA A 209 9.72 -28.40 6.80
N ASP A 210 8.59 -29.09 6.89
CA ASP A 210 7.69 -29.27 5.74
C ASP A 210 6.87 -27.98 5.53
N CYS A 211 7.41 -27.08 4.69
CA CYS A 211 6.78 -25.82 4.36
C CYS A 211 6.93 -25.49 2.88
N ARG A 212 5.95 -24.77 2.31
CA ARG A 212 5.92 -24.31 0.92
C ARG A 212 5.62 -22.82 0.89
N LEU A 213 6.14 -22.13 -0.12
CA LEU A 213 5.95 -20.70 -0.33
C LEU A 213 5.21 -20.44 -1.64
N THR A 214 4.07 -19.75 -1.54
CA THR A 214 3.36 -19.21 -2.68
C THR A 214 3.69 -17.71 -2.82
N ILE A 215 4.13 -17.31 -4.01
CA ILE A 215 4.45 -15.91 -4.33
C ILE A 215 3.42 -15.40 -5.34
N VAL A 216 2.62 -14.42 -4.91
CA VAL A 216 1.57 -13.78 -5.71
C VAL A 216 2.03 -12.37 -6.08
N GLY A 217 1.98 -12.08 -7.37
CA GLY A 217 2.40 -10.81 -7.95
C GLY A 217 3.42 -10.97 -9.06
N ASP A 218 3.76 -9.85 -9.70
CA ASP A 218 4.72 -9.82 -10.79
C ASP A 218 5.61 -8.57 -10.72
N GLY A 219 6.68 -8.55 -11.50
CA GLY A 219 7.62 -7.44 -11.57
C GLY A 219 8.97 -7.84 -12.16
N ASP A 220 9.81 -6.83 -12.40
CA ASP A 220 11.11 -7.00 -13.07
C ASP A 220 12.08 -7.89 -12.29
N TYR A 221 11.85 -8.10 -10.99
CA TYR A 221 12.70 -8.93 -10.14
C TYR A 221 12.27 -10.42 -10.07
N ARG A 222 11.21 -10.81 -10.80
CA ARG A 222 10.72 -12.20 -10.83
C ARG A 222 11.79 -13.20 -11.30
N ALA A 223 12.46 -12.91 -12.41
CA ALA A 223 13.47 -13.80 -12.96
C ALA A 223 14.69 -13.97 -12.02
N PRO A 224 15.25 -12.90 -11.41
CA PRO A 224 16.23 -13.04 -10.33
C PRO A 224 15.77 -13.90 -9.16
N LEU A 225 14.53 -13.74 -8.68
CA LEU A 225 13.99 -14.55 -7.58
C LEU A 225 13.89 -16.04 -7.93
N GLN A 226 13.49 -16.36 -9.15
CA GLN A 226 13.48 -17.75 -9.63
C GLN A 226 14.88 -18.36 -9.72
N ALA A 227 15.90 -17.54 -10.08
CA ALA A 227 17.29 -17.97 -10.07
C ALA A 227 17.80 -18.26 -8.64
N ILE A 228 17.49 -17.37 -7.69
CA ILE A 228 17.81 -17.56 -6.26
C ILE A 228 17.15 -18.84 -5.72
N ALA A 229 15.89 -19.11 -6.04
CA ALA A 229 15.20 -20.32 -5.59
C ALA A 229 15.90 -21.61 -6.08
N LYS A 230 16.41 -21.61 -7.34
CA LYS A 230 17.18 -22.71 -7.89
C LYS A 230 18.55 -22.85 -7.25
N GLU A 231 19.27 -21.73 -7.05
CA GLU A 231 20.58 -21.72 -6.41
C GLU A 231 20.53 -22.28 -4.98
N LEU A 232 19.45 -21.98 -4.26
CA LEU A 232 19.20 -22.46 -2.89
C LEU A 232 18.62 -23.89 -2.85
N ASP A 233 18.34 -24.53 -3.99
CA ASP A 233 17.71 -25.87 -4.10
C ASP A 233 16.34 -25.93 -3.37
N ILE A 234 15.52 -24.89 -3.56
CA ILE A 234 14.17 -24.77 -2.98
C ILE A 234 13.07 -24.54 -4.03
N ASP A 235 13.39 -24.57 -5.31
CA ASP A 235 12.45 -24.28 -6.40
C ASP A 235 11.24 -25.22 -6.41
N SER A 236 11.38 -26.47 -5.97
CA SER A 236 10.29 -27.43 -5.80
C SER A 236 9.30 -27.06 -4.66
N ARG A 237 9.70 -26.15 -3.77
CA ARG A 237 8.92 -25.66 -2.61
C ARG A 237 8.36 -24.26 -2.82
N VAL A 238 8.67 -23.60 -3.96
CA VAL A 238 8.27 -22.22 -4.26
C VAL A 238 7.40 -22.18 -5.51
N GLN A 239 6.21 -21.59 -5.40
CA GLN A 239 5.29 -21.41 -6.50
C GLN A 239 5.12 -19.92 -6.83
N PHE A 240 5.42 -19.52 -8.08
CA PHE A 240 5.23 -18.16 -8.60
C PHE A 240 3.94 -18.09 -9.41
N LEU A 241 2.87 -17.52 -8.87
CA LEU A 241 1.54 -17.48 -9.51
C LEU A 241 1.36 -16.30 -10.49
N GLY A 242 2.24 -15.29 -10.45
CA GLY A 242 2.01 -14.04 -11.17
C GLY A 242 0.91 -13.20 -10.51
N THR A 243 0.38 -12.23 -11.25
CA THR A 243 -0.73 -11.39 -10.78
C THR A 243 -2.03 -12.21 -10.74
N ARG A 244 -2.77 -12.11 -9.64
CA ARG A 244 -4.00 -12.87 -9.38
C ARG A 244 -5.10 -11.92 -8.91
N ASP A 245 -6.36 -12.27 -9.22
CA ASP A 245 -7.57 -11.58 -8.76
C ASP A 245 -8.23 -12.29 -7.57
N ASP A 246 -7.89 -13.58 -7.34
CA ASP A 246 -8.36 -14.43 -6.25
C ASP A 246 -7.42 -14.40 -5.03
N VAL A 247 -6.89 -13.22 -4.69
CA VAL A 247 -6.02 -13.04 -3.52
C VAL A 247 -6.70 -13.42 -2.21
N PRO A 248 -8.00 -13.09 -1.98
CA PRO A 248 -8.69 -13.51 -0.76
C PRO A 248 -8.70 -15.03 -0.57
N GLU A 249 -8.96 -15.80 -1.62
CA GLU A 249 -9.00 -17.26 -1.60
C GLU A 249 -7.59 -17.83 -1.33
N LEU A 250 -6.55 -17.27 -1.97
CA LEU A 250 -5.17 -17.68 -1.76
C LEU A 250 -4.68 -17.39 -0.33
N LEU A 251 -5.10 -16.26 0.26
CA LEU A 251 -4.85 -15.96 1.66
C LEU A 251 -5.60 -16.94 2.56
N ALA A 252 -6.89 -17.20 2.30
CA ALA A 252 -7.71 -18.15 3.07
C ALA A 252 -7.11 -19.56 3.07
N ASP A 253 -6.42 -19.95 2.00
CA ASP A 253 -5.75 -21.26 1.85
C ASP A 253 -4.32 -21.27 2.41
N SER A 254 -3.86 -20.22 3.08
CA SER A 254 -2.52 -20.12 3.63
C SER A 254 -2.53 -20.09 5.17
N ASP A 255 -1.36 -20.32 5.77
CA ASP A 255 -1.20 -20.37 7.23
C ASP A 255 -0.39 -19.19 7.77
N VAL A 256 0.63 -18.75 7.01
CA VAL A 256 1.55 -17.69 7.40
C VAL A 256 1.75 -16.74 6.22
N PHE A 257 1.55 -15.46 6.47
CA PHE A 257 1.90 -14.39 5.55
C PHE A 257 3.28 -13.84 5.86
N VAL A 258 4.13 -13.69 4.85
CA VAL A 258 5.52 -13.21 5.02
C VAL A 258 5.76 -11.94 4.20
N HIS A 259 6.29 -10.88 4.85
CA HIS A 259 6.54 -9.60 4.17
C HIS A 259 7.72 -8.86 4.81
N LEU A 260 8.90 -8.96 4.21
CA LEU A 260 10.15 -8.37 4.72
C LEU A 260 10.76 -7.38 3.72
N PRO A 261 10.16 -6.20 3.51
CA PRO A 261 10.68 -5.21 2.58
C PRO A 261 12.01 -4.62 3.05
N ASP A 262 12.95 -4.39 2.11
CA ASP A 262 14.22 -3.71 2.38
C ASP A 262 14.08 -2.18 2.43
N CYS A 263 12.96 -1.64 1.94
CA CYS A 263 12.59 -0.23 2.06
C CYS A 263 11.62 0.02 3.23
N ALA A 264 11.48 1.28 3.63
CA ALA A 264 10.43 1.68 4.55
C ALA A 264 9.06 1.54 3.87
N GLU A 265 8.29 0.52 4.25
CA GLU A 265 6.94 0.31 3.73
C GLU A 265 6.05 1.50 4.10
N GLY A 266 5.35 2.07 3.13
CA GLY A 266 4.49 3.22 3.38
C GLY A 266 3.26 2.88 4.21
N PHE A 267 2.68 1.68 3.98
CA PHE A 267 1.57 1.15 4.78
C PHE A 267 1.64 -0.38 4.88
N GLY A 268 1.42 -1.12 3.80
CA GLY A 268 1.40 -2.58 3.81
C GLY A 268 -0.03 -3.12 3.78
N ILE A 269 -0.83 -2.71 2.78
CA ILE A 269 -2.22 -3.15 2.66
C ILE A 269 -2.36 -4.68 2.63
N ALA A 270 -1.44 -5.39 1.97
CA ALA A 270 -1.44 -6.85 1.91
C ALA A 270 -1.24 -7.52 3.29
N VAL A 271 -0.56 -6.83 4.22
CA VAL A 271 -0.46 -7.28 5.61
C VAL A 271 -1.81 -7.20 6.31
N VAL A 272 -2.54 -6.08 6.12
CA VAL A 272 -3.89 -5.90 6.67
C VAL A 272 -4.85 -6.96 6.11
N GLU A 273 -4.80 -7.23 4.82
CA GLU A 273 -5.59 -8.27 4.14
C GLU A 273 -5.29 -9.67 4.71
N ALA A 274 -4.02 -9.99 4.91
CA ALA A 274 -3.59 -11.25 5.51
C ALA A 274 -4.01 -11.37 6.99
N MET A 275 -3.92 -10.29 7.77
CA MET A 275 -4.41 -10.24 9.15
C MET A 275 -5.93 -10.47 9.20
N ALA A 276 -6.69 -9.83 8.32
CA ALA A 276 -8.15 -10.03 8.20
C ALA A 276 -8.50 -11.47 7.82
N SER A 277 -7.66 -12.14 7.01
CA SER A 277 -7.79 -13.56 6.70
C SER A 277 -7.39 -14.48 7.86
N GLY A 278 -6.96 -13.95 9.00
CA GLY A 278 -6.56 -14.75 10.17
C GLY A 278 -5.24 -15.49 10.00
N LEU A 279 -4.33 -15.01 9.15
CA LEU A 279 -2.98 -15.57 9.01
C LEU A 279 -2.07 -15.08 10.14
N ILE A 280 -1.06 -15.88 10.47
CA ILE A 280 0.07 -15.38 11.27
C ILE A 280 0.95 -14.54 10.35
N CYS A 281 1.00 -13.22 10.60
CA CYS A 281 1.83 -12.32 9.80
C CYS A 281 3.24 -12.25 10.39
N VAL A 282 4.26 -12.50 9.55
CA VAL A 282 5.67 -12.31 9.89
C VAL A 282 6.24 -11.22 8.98
N CYS A 283 6.50 -10.05 9.56
CA CYS A 283 6.82 -8.85 8.80
C CYS A 283 8.17 -8.26 9.23
N GLY A 284 8.82 -7.51 8.34
CA GLY A 284 9.98 -6.67 8.71
C GLY A 284 9.58 -5.53 9.64
N ASP A 285 10.49 -5.07 10.49
CA ASP A 285 10.28 -3.96 11.43
C ASP A 285 10.53 -2.58 10.80
N ARG A 286 10.10 -2.37 9.54
CA ARG A 286 10.40 -1.15 8.77
C ARG A 286 9.16 -0.41 8.31
N GLY A 287 9.30 0.92 8.27
CA GLY A 287 8.22 1.80 7.81
C GLY A 287 7.00 1.72 8.71
N ALA A 288 5.82 1.53 8.11
CA ALA A 288 4.55 1.45 8.83
C ALA A 288 4.22 0.06 9.37
N LEU A 289 5.01 -0.98 9.09
CA LEU A 289 4.70 -2.34 9.52
C LEU A 289 4.56 -2.50 11.04
N PRO A 290 5.40 -1.84 11.90
CA PRO A 290 5.19 -1.84 13.35
C PRO A 290 3.95 -1.06 13.84
N GLU A 291 3.31 -0.26 12.97
CA GLU A 291 2.04 0.41 13.27
C GLU A 291 0.84 -0.54 13.06
N ILE A 292 1.02 -1.60 12.25
CA ILE A 292 0.00 -2.57 11.85
C ILE A 292 0.11 -3.83 12.69
N VAL A 293 1.31 -4.38 12.82
CA VAL A 293 1.60 -5.64 13.52
C VAL A 293 2.27 -5.34 14.86
N GLU A 294 1.67 -5.84 15.94
CA GLU A 294 2.25 -5.83 17.28
C GLU A 294 2.99 -7.14 17.52
N ASP A 295 4.31 -7.04 17.76
CA ASP A 295 5.21 -8.20 17.88
C ASP A 295 4.81 -9.15 19.02
N GLY A 296 4.65 -10.43 18.71
CA GLY A 296 4.21 -11.48 19.63
C GLY A 296 2.73 -11.43 20.02
N VAL A 297 1.96 -10.42 19.57
CA VAL A 297 0.54 -10.23 19.92
C VAL A 297 -0.38 -10.44 18.72
N SER A 298 -0.17 -9.72 17.61
CA SER A 298 -0.96 -9.85 16.38
C SER A 298 -0.16 -10.37 15.19
N GLY A 299 1.08 -10.75 15.41
CA GLY A 299 2.03 -11.26 14.43
C GLY A 299 3.45 -11.20 14.97
N PHE A 300 4.44 -11.25 14.08
CA PHE A 300 5.85 -11.17 14.46
C PHE A 300 6.58 -10.11 13.62
N LEU A 301 7.51 -9.40 14.27
CA LEU A 301 8.40 -8.44 13.60
C LEU A 301 9.83 -8.98 13.56
N VAL A 302 10.41 -9.01 12.36
CA VAL A 302 11.79 -9.44 12.12
C VAL A 302 12.66 -8.22 11.95
N LYS A 303 13.56 -7.99 12.91
CA LYS A 303 14.53 -6.89 12.87
C LYS A 303 15.57 -7.10 11.78
N ASN A 304 15.94 -6.02 11.11
CA ASN A 304 16.97 -6.00 10.07
C ASN A 304 16.74 -6.96 8.90
N ASN A 305 15.51 -7.45 8.69
CA ASN A 305 15.17 -8.45 7.68
C ASN A 305 16.07 -9.69 7.73
N ASP A 306 16.30 -10.19 8.94
CA ASP A 306 17.17 -11.34 9.20
C ASP A 306 16.51 -12.65 8.71
N PRO A 307 17.06 -13.34 7.70
CA PRO A 307 16.49 -14.57 7.16
C PRO A 307 16.57 -15.74 8.15
N GLU A 308 17.59 -15.79 9.03
CA GLU A 308 17.71 -16.82 10.04
C GLU A 308 16.62 -16.65 11.09
N ARG A 309 16.36 -15.41 11.52
CA ARG A 309 15.27 -15.12 12.46
C ARG A 309 13.89 -15.45 11.88
N LEU A 310 13.66 -15.14 10.59
CA LEU A 310 12.43 -15.56 9.91
C LEU A 310 12.31 -17.09 9.91
N ALA A 311 13.38 -17.80 9.60
CA ALA A 311 13.39 -19.27 9.60
C ALA A 311 13.10 -19.85 10.99
N GLU A 312 13.66 -19.28 12.07
CA GLU A 312 13.36 -19.68 13.45
C GLU A 312 11.86 -19.55 13.77
N ILE A 313 11.25 -18.39 13.46
CA ILE A 313 9.82 -18.16 13.69
C ILE A 313 8.97 -19.17 12.91
N VAL A 314 9.25 -19.34 11.61
CA VAL A 314 8.50 -20.29 10.75
C VAL A 314 8.66 -21.73 11.25
N ARG A 315 9.86 -22.13 11.68
CA ARG A 315 10.12 -23.46 12.27
C ARG A 315 9.32 -23.69 13.56
N ALA A 316 9.25 -22.69 14.42
CA ALA A 316 8.46 -22.76 15.65
C ALA A 316 6.96 -22.92 15.36
N ILE A 317 6.44 -22.18 14.36
CA ILE A 317 5.04 -22.29 13.91
C ILE A 317 4.80 -23.69 13.31
N ALA A 318 5.70 -24.20 12.46
CA ALA A 318 5.57 -25.51 11.83
C ALA A 318 5.55 -26.67 12.85
N GLY A 319 6.24 -26.51 13.99
CA GLY A 319 6.28 -27.49 15.06
C GLY A 319 4.93 -27.68 15.77
N ASN A 320 4.10 -26.64 15.88
CA ASN A 320 2.75 -26.71 16.48
C ASN A 320 1.86 -25.56 15.97
N PRO A 321 1.41 -25.60 14.71
CA PRO A 321 0.73 -24.48 14.05
C PRO A 321 -0.63 -24.13 14.66
N ASN A 322 -1.24 -25.04 15.42
CA ASN A 322 -2.56 -24.86 16.04
C ASN A 322 -2.46 -24.74 17.57
N SER A 323 -1.31 -24.30 18.10
CA SER A 323 -1.18 -24.01 19.54
C SER A 323 -2.13 -22.87 19.96
N GLU A 324 -2.53 -22.87 21.22
CA GLU A 324 -3.34 -21.77 21.80
C GLU A 324 -2.70 -20.40 21.57
N GLN A 325 -1.37 -20.33 21.66
CA GLN A 325 -0.61 -19.12 21.39
C GLN A 325 -0.84 -18.60 19.96
N TYR A 326 -0.73 -19.48 18.94
CA TYR A 326 -0.89 -19.05 17.56
C TYR A 326 -2.34 -18.79 17.17
N GLU A 327 -3.31 -19.49 17.78
CA GLU A 327 -4.73 -19.17 17.64
C GLU A 327 -5.05 -17.78 18.25
N ALA A 328 -4.47 -17.46 19.41
CA ALA A 328 -4.60 -16.13 19.99
C ALA A 328 -3.99 -15.03 19.09
N ILE A 329 -2.81 -15.26 18.51
CA ILE A 329 -2.19 -14.33 17.57
C ILE A 329 -3.07 -14.10 16.34
N ARG A 330 -3.66 -15.15 15.76
CA ARG A 330 -4.60 -15.04 14.63
C ARG A 330 -5.84 -14.23 14.99
N ALA A 331 -6.44 -14.49 16.13
CA ALA A 331 -7.62 -13.74 16.59
C ALA A 331 -7.30 -12.26 16.84
N ASN A 332 -6.15 -11.98 17.43
CA ASN A 332 -5.66 -10.62 17.63
C ASN A 332 -5.35 -9.91 16.30
N ALA A 333 -4.80 -10.64 15.30
CA ALA A 333 -4.56 -10.12 13.97
C ALA A 333 -5.87 -9.65 13.32
N VAL A 334 -6.91 -10.49 13.32
CA VAL A 334 -8.24 -10.13 12.78
C VAL A 334 -8.80 -8.88 13.48
N THR A 335 -8.71 -8.84 14.82
CA THR A 335 -9.18 -7.69 15.62
C THR A 335 -8.41 -6.42 15.27
N ALA A 336 -7.08 -6.51 15.17
CA ALA A 336 -6.22 -5.38 14.84
C ALA A 336 -6.45 -4.86 13.41
N ALA A 337 -6.72 -5.76 12.44
CA ALA A 337 -7.06 -5.39 11.06
C ALA A 337 -8.31 -4.50 10.99
N GLY A 338 -9.29 -4.67 11.90
CA GLY A 338 -10.51 -3.85 11.94
C GLY A 338 -10.26 -2.33 12.01
N ARG A 339 -9.11 -1.90 12.53
CA ARG A 339 -8.70 -0.48 12.57
C ARG A 339 -8.46 0.11 11.17
N PHE A 340 -8.26 -0.74 10.19
CA PHE A 340 -7.88 -0.42 8.82
C PHE A 340 -8.98 -0.82 7.82
N SER A 341 -10.23 -0.80 8.25
CA SER A 341 -11.36 -1.04 7.35
C SER A 341 -11.57 0.14 6.39
N ILE A 342 -12.19 -0.12 5.25
CA ILE A 342 -12.51 0.91 4.26
C ILE A 342 -13.47 1.95 4.84
N GLU A 343 -14.39 1.54 5.71
CA GLU A 343 -15.34 2.43 6.39
C GLU A 343 -14.59 3.41 7.31
N ALA A 344 -13.62 2.91 8.10
CA ALA A 344 -12.82 3.73 9.00
C ALA A 344 -11.96 4.75 8.22
N PHE A 345 -11.40 4.32 7.07
CA PHE A 345 -10.67 5.20 6.16
C PHE A 345 -11.59 6.28 5.58
N THR A 346 -12.74 5.86 5.00
CA THR A 346 -13.69 6.76 4.33
C THR A 346 -14.25 7.78 5.30
N ALA A 347 -14.67 7.34 6.49
CA ALA A 347 -15.21 8.25 7.51
C ALA A 347 -14.21 9.35 7.92
N LYS A 348 -12.91 9.00 8.04
CA LYS A 348 -11.87 9.99 8.37
C LYS A 348 -11.57 10.94 7.21
N LEU A 349 -11.56 10.44 5.97
CA LEU A 349 -11.31 11.27 4.80
C LEU A 349 -12.47 12.21 4.54
N ASP A 350 -13.71 11.71 4.61
CA ASP A 350 -14.93 12.51 4.44
C ASP A 350 -15.03 13.59 5.51
N ALA A 351 -14.77 13.27 6.79
CA ALA A 351 -14.74 14.26 7.86
C ALA A 351 -13.67 15.35 7.59
N LEU A 352 -12.46 14.96 7.14
CA LEU A 352 -11.43 15.94 6.78
C LEU A 352 -11.85 16.84 5.60
N ILE A 353 -12.56 16.29 4.61
CA ILE A 353 -13.09 17.05 3.47
C ILE A 353 -14.12 18.08 3.96
N GLU A 354 -14.99 17.70 4.90
CA GLU A 354 -16.02 18.62 5.47
C GLU A 354 -15.44 19.72 6.35
N GLU A 355 -14.36 19.41 7.10
CA GLU A 355 -13.68 20.38 7.97
C GLU A 355 -12.80 21.38 7.20
N THR A 356 -12.46 21.05 5.96
CA THR A 356 -11.57 21.86 5.12
C THR A 356 -12.32 22.96 4.37
#